data_2d797cba56f52f6c115274b797b9c5ba
#
_entry.id   2d797cba56f52f6c115274b797b9c5ba
#
_cell.length_a   1.000
_cell.length_b   1.000
_cell.length_c   1.000
_cell.angle_alpha   90.00
_cell.angle_beta   90.00
_cell.angle_gamma   90.00
#
_symmetry.space_group_name_H-M   'P 1'
#
loop_
_entity.id
_entity.type
_entity.pdbx_description
1 polymer ?
#
loop_
_entity_poly.entity_id
_entity_poly.type
_entity_poly.pdbx_seq_one_letter_code
_entity_poly.pdbx_strand_id
1 'polypeptide(L)'
;IEKTEMANLMLIGNMEKLSDNPLNRAQVALAKHWQLADAQAELLQLPDNKGIELRSPRVFLDGPLAQAARFIDGNITEVLTYFVNNIQIGGRSTPYSMVSALADFEPGTVWLNKWTADDLQAKIGDDVELSYYSVGTMRQLQERNEKFKIGGIISMDDPRSDITLMPDFPGM
;
A
#
# COMPACT_ATOMS: atom_id res chain seq x y z
N ILE A 1 13.54 -14.26 23.86
CA ILE A 1 13.64 -13.05 23.03
C ILE A 1 13.77 -11.87 24.00
N GLU A 2 15.03 -11.48 24.30
CA GLU A 2 15.29 -10.25 25.05
C GLU A 2 15.09 -9.06 24.10
N LYS A 3 13.91 -8.47 24.13
CA LYS A 3 13.69 -7.12 23.62
C LYS A 3 13.65 -6.20 24.82
N THR A 4 14.78 -5.64 25.17
CA THR A 4 14.89 -4.58 26.17
C THR A 4 14.09 -3.35 25.68
N GLU A 5 13.33 -2.73 26.59
CA GLU A 5 12.52 -1.52 26.35
C GLU A 5 11.27 -1.68 25.49
N MET A 6 10.79 -2.92 25.23
CA MET A 6 9.54 -3.14 24.50
C MET A 6 8.51 -3.81 25.41
N ALA A 7 7.32 -3.25 25.44
CA ALA A 7 6.15 -3.80 26.10
C ALA A 7 4.97 -3.86 25.14
N ASN A 8 4.21 -4.94 25.17
CA ASN A 8 2.95 -5.06 24.41
C ASN A 8 1.72 -4.69 25.24
N LEU A 9 1.89 -4.47 26.53
CA LEU A 9 0.85 -4.07 27.47
C LEU A 9 1.48 -3.24 28.59
N MET A 10 0.90 -2.08 28.87
CA MET A 10 1.19 -1.28 30.05
C MET A 10 -0.06 -1.14 30.89
N LEU A 11 0.05 -1.44 32.19
CA LEU A 11 -1.00 -1.15 33.16
C LEU A 11 -0.68 0.17 33.85
N ILE A 12 -1.62 1.11 33.77
CA ILE A 12 -1.52 2.39 34.46
C ILE A 12 -2.46 2.34 35.65
N GLY A 13 -1.88 2.35 36.85
CA GLY A 13 -2.65 2.27 38.09
C GLY A 13 -1.91 2.90 39.25
N ASN A 14 -2.63 3.19 40.33
CA ASN A 14 -2.07 3.59 41.59
C ASN A 14 -2.81 2.81 42.67
N MET A 15 -2.15 2.56 43.81
CA MET A 15 -2.78 1.96 45.00
C MET A 15 -3.87 2.87 45.61
N GLU A 16 -3.83 4.15 45.32
CA GLU A 16 -4.88 5.12 45.62
C GLU A 16 -5.84 5.24 44.43
N LYS A 17 -7.10 5.63 44.72
CA LYS A 17 -8.13 5.86 43.69
C LYS A 17 -7.62 6.82 42.66
N LEU A 18 -7.65 6.41 41.37
CA LEU A 18 -7.28 7.29 40.28
C LEU A 18 -8.16 8.56 40.33
N SER A 19 -7.50 9.72 40.17
CA SER A 19 -8.18 11.03 40.11
C SER A 19 -9.20 11.08 38.97
N ASP A 20 -10.14 12.01 39.03
CA ASP A 20 -11.18 12.19 38.03
C ASP A 20 -10.62 12.21 36.60
N ASN A 21 -11.19 11.35 35.76
CA ASN A 21 -10.88 11.20 34.35
C ASN A 21 -9.43 10.78 33.97
N PRO A 22 -8.93 9.64 34.50
CA PRO A 22 -7.58 9.16 34.18
C PRO A 22 -7.42 8.78 32.70
N LEU A 23 -8.50 8.36 32.05
CA LEU A 23 -8.49 8.00 30.62
C LEU A 23 -8.17 9.22 29.74
N ASN A 24 -8.83 10.36 29.99
CA ASN A 24 -8.57 11.58 29.24
C ASN A 24 -7.13 12.08 29.42
N ARG A 25 -6.62 12.01 30.65
CA ARG A 25 -5.20 12.38 30.92
C ARG A 25 -4.22 11.48 30.18
N ALA A 26 -4.49 10.17 30.14
CA ALA A 26 -3.69 9.22 29.38
C ALA A 26 -3.76 9.49 27.89
N GLN A 27 -4.95 9.76 27.34
CA GLN A 27 -5.12 10.11 25.92
C GLN A 27 -4.37 11.37 25.54
N VAL A 28 -4.44 12.44 26.34
CA VAL A 28 -3.71 13.69 26.13
C VAL A 28 -2.19 13.45 26.19
N ALA A 29 -1.73 12.67 27.17
CA ALA A 29 -0.32 12.34 27.29
C ALA A 29 0.18 11.53 26.10
N LEU A 30 -0.57 10.53 25.65
CA LEU A 30 -0.24 9.74 24.47
C LEU A 30 -0.20 10.62 23.22
N ALA A 31 -1.20 11.44 22.98
CA ALA A 31 -1.26 12.33 21.83
C ALA A 31 -0.08 13.31 21.77
N LYS A 32 0.43 13.75 22.93
CA LYS A 32 1.60 14.65 23.01
C LYS A 32 2.91 13.98 22.60
N HIS A 33 3.03 12.68 22.83
CA HIS A 33 4.27 11.92 22.60
C HIS A 33 4.20 11.01 21.38
N TRP A 34 3.02 10.86 20.78
CA TRP A 34 2.82 10.03 19.60
C TRP A 34 3.61 10.58 18.41
N GLN A 35 4.26 9.69 17.70
CA GLN A 35 5.01 9.99 16.49
C GLN A 35 4.53 9.10 15.34
N LEU A 36 4.73 9.53 14.11
CA LEU A 36 4.36 8.78 12.92
C LEU A 36 5.02 7.38 12.88
N ALA A 37 6.24 7.29 13.41
CA ALA A 37 6.96 6.03 13.55
C ALA A 37 6.22 5.01 14.45
N ASP A 38 5.40 5.45 15.41
CA ASP A 38 4.60 4.56 16.26
C ASP A 38 3.50 3.85 15.45
N ALA A 39 3.05 4.47 14.37
CA ALA A 39 2.15 3.87 13.38
C ALA A 39 2.91 3.05 12.32
N GLN A 40 4.21 2.89 12.45
CA GLN A 40 5.07 2.30 11.41
C GLN A 40 4.87 3.00 10.05
N ALA A 41 4.80 4.30 10.07
CA ALA A 41 4.64 5.12 8.88
C ALA A 41 5.73 6.21 8.85
N GLU A 42 6.06 6.65 7.66
CA GLU A 42 7.03 7.70 7.42
C GLU A 42 6.57 8.66 6.31
N LEU A 43 7.06 9.88 6.37
CA LEU A 43 6.88 10.88 5.33
C LEU A 43 8.20 11.07 4.59
N LEU A 44 8.15 10.96 3.30
CA LEU A 44 9.29 11.19 2.41
C LEU A 44 8.99 12.33 1.47
N GLN A 45 9.96 13.19 1.28
CA GLN A 45 9.87 14.20 0.25
C GLN A 45 10.29 13.61 -1.09
N LEU A 46 9.43 13.69 -2.08
CA LEU A 46 9.73 13.23 -3.43
C LEU A 46 10.82 14.13 -4.07
N PRO A 47 11.66 13.56 -4.96
CA PRO A 47 12.64 14.33 -5.71
C PRO A 47 12.00 15.53 -6.42
N ASP A 48 12.78 16.58 -6.63
CA ASP A 48 12.37 17.79 -7.34
C ASP A 48 11.15 18.53 -6.73
N ASN A 49 10.89 18.35 -5.43
CA ASN A 49 9.73 18.93 -4.73
C ASN A 49 8.37 18.55 -5.37
N LYS A 50 8.27 17.38 -5.99
CA LYS A 50 7.06 16.90 -6.65
C LYS A 50 5.94 16.51 -5.67
N GLY A 51 6.24 16.46 -4.38
CA GLY A 51 5.25 16.15 -3.36
C GLY A 51 5.84 15.47 -2.12
N ILE A 52 4.96 14.97 -1.29
CA ILE A 52 5.28 14.20 -0.09
C ILE A 52 4.59 12.85 -0.20
N GLU A 53 5.35 11.80 0.02
CA GLU A 53 4.84 10.44 0.09
C GLU A 53 4.64 10.05 1.56
N LEU A 54 3.45 9.55 1.89
CA LEU A 54 3.18 8.86 3.15
C LEU A 54 3.18 7.36 2.87
N ARG A 55 4.13 6.64 3.45
CA ARG A 55 4.26 5.20 3.26
C ARG A 55 4.39 4.44 4.57
N SER A 56 4.16 3.12 4.50
CA SER A 56 4.34 2.20 5.61
C SER A 56 4.98 0.91 5.11
N PRO A 57 5.89 0.29 5.87
CA PRO A 57 6.39 -1.06 5.59
C PRO A 57 5.31 -2.14 5.78
N ARG A 58 4.14 -1.77 6.26
CA ARG A 58 2.95 -2.63 6.24
C ARG A 58 2.38 -2.66 4.83
N VAL A 59 1.63 -3.72 4.52
CA VAL A 59 0.95 -3.85 3.22
C VAL A 59 -0.04 -2.70 2.99
N PHE A 60 -0.69 -2.21 4.05
CA PHE A 60 -1.66 -1.13 3.98
C PHE A 60 -1.41 -0.06 5.04
N LEU A 61 -1.72 1.18 4.71
CA LEU A 61 -1.86 2.24 5.70
C LEU A 61 -3.10 2.00 6.54
N ASP A 62 -3.01 2.24 7.85
CA ASP A 62 -4.17 2.18 8.73
C ASP A 62 -5.21 3.24 8.33
N GLY A 63 -6.50 2.88 8.39
CA GLY A 63 -7.60 3.75 7.98
C GLY A 63 -7.56 5.16 8.59
N PRO A 64 -7.34 5.32 9.91
CA PRO A 64 -7.21 6.64 10.53
C PRO A 64 -6.05 7.47 9.97
N LEU A 65 -4.92 6.84 9.63
CA LEU A 65 -3.76 7.53 9.06
C LEU A 65 -4.04 8.01 7.63
N ALA A 66 -4.63 7.14 6.80
CA ALA A 66 -5.05 7.50 5.46
C ALA A 66 -6.11 8.63 5.48
N GLN A 67 -7.05 8.57 6.44
CA GLN A 67 -8.04 9.61 6.62
C GLN A 67 -7.42 10.94 7.06
N ALA A 68 -6.45 10.92 7.97
CA ALA A 68 -5.73 12.13 8.38
C ALA A 68 -4.97 12.76 7.21
N ALA A 69 -4.33 11.97 6.36
CA ALA A 69 -3.65 12.46 5.17
C ALA A 69 -4.62 13.21 4.23
N ARG A 70 -5.83 12.70 4.02
CA ARG A 70 -6.86 13.35 3.17
C ARG A 70 -7.29 14.74 3.67
N PHE A 71 -7.09 15.04 4.96
CA PHE A 71 -7.42 16.35 5.52
C PHE A 71 -6.29 17.39 5.34
N ILE A 72 -5.08 16.96 4.99
CA ILE A 72 -3.93 17.87 4.87
C ILE A 72 -3.98 18.64 3.55
N ASP A 73 -4.27 17.95 2.47
CA ASP A 73 -4.37 18.55 1.13
C ASP A 73 -5.43 17.79 0.32
N GLY A 74 -6.25 18.50 -0.43
CA GLY A 74 -7.29 17.90 -1.29
C GLY A 74 -6.73 17.22 -2.54
N ASN A 75 -5.42 17.34 -2.82
CA ASN A 75 -4.79 16.76 -4.01
C ASN A 75 -3.96 15.52 -3.66
N ILE A 76 -4.64 14.48 -3.21
CA ILE A 76 -4.02 13.20 -2.81
C ILE A 76 -4.26 12.14 -3.88
N THR A 77 -3.20 11.47 -4.28
CA THR A 77 -3.26 10.25 -5.07
C THR A 77 -3.07 9.04 -4.17
N GLU A 78 -4.07 8.20 -4.08
CA GLU A 78 -3.97 6.93 -3.36
C GLU A 78 -3.42 5.87 -4.31
N VAL A 79 -2.37 5.19 -3.88
CA VAL A 79 -1.71 4.12 -4.62
C VAL A 79 -1.79 2.84 -3.81
N LEU A 80 -2.34 1.78 -4.39
CA LEU A 80 -2.26 0.44 -3.84
C LEU A 80 -1.39 -0.42 -4.74
N THR A 81 -0.21 -0.77 -4.27
CA THR A 81 0.68 -1.68 -4.99
C THR A 81 0.54 -3.09 -4.44
N TYR A 82 0.38 -4.03 -5.33
CA TYR A 82 0.14 -5.42 -5.01
C TYR A 82 1.03 -6.36 -5.83
N PHE A 83 1.48 -7.43 -5.21
CA PHE A 83 2.25 -8.47 -5.87
C PHE A 83 1.33 -9.47 -6.58
N VAL A 84 1.55 -9.72 -7.86
CA VAL A 84 0.83 -10.73 -8.63
C VAL A 84 1.75 -11.89 -8.99
N ASN A 85 1.23 -13.09 -8.87
CA ASN A 85 1.97 -14.31 -9.16
C ASN A 85 2.21 -14.47 -10.66
N ASN A 86 1.24 -14.00 -11.45
CA ASN A 86 1.27 -14.16 -12.89
C ASN A 86 0.41 -13.11 -13.60
N ILE A 87 0.91 -12.63 -14.73
CA ILE A 87 0.18 -11.84 -15.71
C ILE A 87 0.10 -12.67 -16.97
N GLN A 88 -1.11 -13.03 -17.41
CA GLN A 88 -1.32 -13.91 -18.57
C GLN A 88 -2.16 -13.24 -19.64
N ILE A 89 -1.70 -13.34 -20.88
CA ILE A 89 -2.40 -12.88 -22.09
C ILE A 89 -2.33 -14.00 -23.13
N GLY A 90 -3.46 -14.60 -23.42
CA GLY A 90 -3.51 -15.78 -24.31
C GLY A 90 -2.62 -16.91 -23.81
N GLY A 91 -1.64 -17.30 -24.62
CA GLY A 91 -0.70 -18.38 -24.28
C GLY A 91 0.64 -17.90 -23.67
N ARG A 92 0.79 -16.61 -23.37
CA ARG A 92 2.00 -16.01 -22.79
C ARG A 92 1.78 -15.57 -21.38
N SER A 93 2.81 -15.65 -20.55
CA SER A 93 2.73 -15.20 -19.15
C SER A 93 4.05 -14.65 -18.66
N THR A 94 3.96 -13.65 -17.78
CA THR A 94 5.08 -13.09 -17.03
C THR A 94 4.81 -13.31 -15.54
N PRO A 95 5.65 -14.11 -14.85
CA PRO A 95 5.47 -14.38 -13.43
C PRO A 95 6.04 -13.24 -12.56
N TYR A 96 5.57 -13.18 -11.33
CA TYR A 96 6.14 -12.38 -10.24
C TYR A 96 6.29 -10.90 -10.59
N SER A 97 5.16 -10.26 -10.82
CA SER A 97 5.10 -8.84 -11.18
C SER A 97 4.44 -8.01 -10.09
N MET A 98 4.73 -6.71 -10.09
CA MET A 98 4.00 -5.75 -9.26
C MET A 98 2.97 -5.03 -10.12
N VAL A 99 1.79 -4.78 -9.54
CA VAL A 99 0.74 -3.96 -10.12
C VAL A 99 0.35 -2.86 -9.16
N SER A 100 0.13 -1.65 -9.65
CA SER A 100 -0.31 -0.51 -8.86
C SER A 100 -1.70 -0.10 -9.29
N ALA A 101 -2.63 -0.05 -8.34
CA ALA A 101 -3.97 0.49 -8.54
C ALA A 101 -3.98 1.98 -8.20
N LEU A 102 -4.47 2.78 -9.14
CA LEU A 102 -4.64 4.23 -9.03
C LEU A 102 -6.11 4.56 -9.27
N ALA A 103 -6.63 5.56 -8.57
CA ALA A 103 -8.05 5.92 -8.64
C ALA A 103 -8.49 6.46 -10.02
N ASP A 104 -7.55 6.97 -10.81
CA ASP A 104 -7.83 7.64 -12.10
C ASP A 104 -8.04 6.67 -13.27
N PHE A 105 -7.94 5.36 -13.04
CA PHE A 105 -8.11 4.37 -14.10
C PHE A 105 -9.54 3.85 -14.15
N GLU A 106 -10.00 3.58 -15.37
CA GLU A 106 -11.33 3.00 -15.60
C GLU A 106 -11.40 1.60 -14.96
N PRO A 107 -12.43 1.33 -14.14
CA PRO A 107 -12.61 0.02 -13.52
C PRO A 107 -12.66 -1.10 -14.56
N GLY A 108 -12.00 -2.22 -14.25
CA GLY A 108 -11.94 -3.38 -15.14
C GLY A 108 -10.90 -3.26 -16.25
N THR A 109 -10.08 -2.22 -16.23
CA THR A 109 -8.97 -2.04 -17.17
C THR A 109 -7.61 -2.15 -16.47
N VAL A 110 -6.61 -2.57 -17.24
CA VAL A 110 -5.20 -2.59 -16.83
C VAL A 110 -4.38 -1.88 -17.90
N TRP A 111 -3.44 -1.08 -17.48
CA TRP A 111 -2.46 -0.47 -18.36
C TRP A 111 -1.12 -1.17 -18.15
N LEU A 112 -0.48 -1.55 -19.23
CA LEU A 112 0.81 -2.21 -19.19
C LEU A 112 1.92 -1.21 -19.53
N ASN A 113 3.07 -1.34 -18.87
CA ASN A 113 4.25 -0.67 -19.35
C ASN A 113 4.73 -1.32 -20.65
N LYS A 114 5.50 -0.57 -21.43
CA LYS A 114 5.96 -1.00 -22.75
C LYS A 114 6.73 -2.32 -22.71
N TRP A 115 7.55 -2.53 -21.67
CA TRP A 115 8.33 -3.77 -21.54
C TRP A 115 7.42 -4.99 -21.37
N THR A 116 6.45 -4.95 -20.44
CA THR A 116 5.50 -6.04 -20.22
C THR A 116 4.63 -6.29 -21.45
N ALA A 117 4.20 -5.20 -22.11
CA ALA A 117 3.39 -5.31 -23.31
C ALA A 117 4.15 -6.01 -24.47
N ASP A 118 5.42 -5.69 -24.64
CA ASP A 118 6.27 -6.34 -25.67
C ASP A 118 6.54 -7.81 -25.33
N ASP A 119 6.86 -8.12 -24.09
CA ASP A 119 7.11 -9.50 -23.61
C ASP A 119 5.89 -10.39 -23.84
N LEU A 120 4.71 -9.91 -23.47
CA LEU A 120 3.46 -10.63 -23.66
C LEU A 120 2.83 -10.50 -25.04
N GLN A 121 3.41 -9.69 -25.92
CA GLN A 121 2.88 -9.30 -27.24
C GLN A 121 1.43 -8.77 -27.14
N ALA A 122 1.18 -7.99 -26.11
CA ALA A 122 -0.09 -7.44 -25.75
C ALA A 122 -0.53 -6.32 -26.67
N LYS A 123 -1.84 -6.21 -26.90
CA LYS A 123 -2.48 -5.12 -27.64
C LYS A 123 -3.59 -4.51 -26.79
N ILE A 124 -3.85 -3.23 -27.02
CA ILE A 124 -5.00 -2.56 -26.40
C ILE A 124 -6.28 -3.31 -26.80
N GLY A 125 -7.12 -3.60 -25.82
CA GLY A 125 -8.35 -4.36 -25.98
C GLY A 125 -8.23 -5.86 -25.74
N ASP A 126 -7.03 -6.42 -25.63
CA ASP A 126 -6.83 -7.83 -25.26
C ASP A 126 -7.33 -8.10 -23.83
N ASP A 127 -7.71 -9.35 -23.58
CA ASP A 127 -7.98 -9.84 -22.23
C ASP A 127 -6.68 -10.20 -21.54
N VAL A 128 -6.50 -9.70 -20.31
CA VAL A 128 -5.42 -10.04 -19.42
C VAL A 128 -5.95 -10.69 -18.15
N GLU A 129 -5.35 -11.76 -17.71
CA GLU A 129 -5.67 -12.42 -16.45
C GLU A 129 -4.52 -12.21 -15.45
N LEU A 130 -4.88 -11.73 -14.26
CA LEU A 130 -3.97 -11.56 -13.13
C LEU A 130 -4.24 -12.65 -12.10
N SER A 131 -3.19 -13.36 -11.69
CA SER A 131 -3.24 -14.33 -10.60
C SER A 131 -2.52 -13.76 -9.38
N TYR A 132 -3.18 -13.75 -8.23
CA TYR A 132 -2.63 -13.19 -7.00
C TYR A 132 -3.18 -13.89 -5.75
N TYR A 133 -2.51 -13.74 -4.62
CA TYR A 133 -3.02 -14.26 -3.36
C TYR A 133 -3.80 -13.20 -2.59
N SER A 134 -4.97 -13.57 -2.11
CA SER A 134 -5.76 -12.80 -1.15
C SER A 134 -5.81 -13.49 0.21
N VAL A 135 -5.91 -12.71 1.28
CA VAL A 135 -6.10 -13.24 2.62
C VAL A 135 -7.59 -13.55 2.81
N GLY A 136 -7.92 -14.82 2.88
CA GLY A 136 -9.26 -15.31 3.15
C GLY A 136 -9.58 -15.40 4.65
N THR A 137 -10.68 -16.07 4.97
CA THR A 137 -11.08 -16.39 6.35
C THR A 137 -9.99 -17.19 7.06
N MET A 138 -9.81 -16.93 8.37
CA MET A 138 -8.75 -17.55 9.20
C MET A 138 -7.31 -17.29 8.70
N ARG A 139 -7.09 -16.19 7.99
CA ARG A 139 -5.78 -15.79 7.44
C ARG A 139 -5.15 -16.81 6.47
N GLN A 140 -5.95 -17.65 5.85
CA GLN A 140 -5.47 -18.53 4.79
C GLN A 140 -5.28 -17.75 3.50
N LEU A 141 -4.16 -17.98 2.82
CA LEU A 141 -3.92 -17.43 1.50
C LEU A 141 -4.76 -18.21 0.48
N GLN A 142 -5.53 -17.50 -0.31
CA GLN A 142 -6.33 -18.02 -1.40
C GLN A 142 -5.89 -17.39 -2.70
N GLU A 143 -5.58 -18.23 -3.67
CA GLU A 143 -5.27 -17.74 -5.02
C GLU A 143 -6.56 -17.25 -5.69
N ARG A 144 -6.44 -16.10 -6.33
CA ARG A 144 -7.49 -15.45 -7.11
C ARG A 144 -7.02 -15.22 -8.53
N ASN A 145 -7.93 -15.37 -9.45
CA ASN A 145 -7.71 -15.06 -10.86
C ASN A 145 -8.78 -14.07 -11.29
N GLU A 146 -8.36 -12.89 -11.76
CA GLU A 146 -9.26 -11.84 -12.20
C GLU A 146 -8.90 -11.41 -13.63
N LYS A 147 -9.93 -11.14 -14.42
CA LYS A 147 -9.78 -10.74 -15.83
C LYS A 147 -10.07 -9.26 -16.01
N PHE A 148 -9.22 -8.64 -16.79
CA PHE A 148 -9.27 -7.23 -17.12
C PHE A 148 -9.12 -7.04 -18.64
N LYS A 149 -9.43 -5.85 -19.12
CA LYS A 149 -9.10 -5.41 -20.49
C LYS A 149 -7.85 -4.55 -20.47
N ILE A 150 -6.99 -4.70 -21.46
CA ILE A 150 -5.88 -3.77 -21.65
C ILE A 150 -6.43 -2.46 -22.19
N GLY A 151 -6.47 -1.44 -21.32
CA GLY A 151 -6.92 -0.09 -21.65
C GLY A 151 -5.86 0.77 -22.31
N GLY A 152 -4.59 0.46 -22.09
CA GLY A 152 -3.48 1.23 -22.66
C GLY A 152 -2.12 0.60 -22.46
N ILE A 153 -1.14 1.12 -23.18
CA ILE A 153 0.28 0.79 -23.05
C ILE A 153 1.04 2.10 -22.84
N ILE A 154 1.78 2.19 -21.75
CA ILE A 154 2.52 3.38 -21.35
C ILE A 154 4.01 3.21 -21.57
N SER A 155 4.68 4.31 -21.91
CA SER A 155 6.14 4.34 -22.02
C SER A 155 6.79 4.07 -20.67
N MET A 156 8.02 3.57 -20.67
CA MET A 156 8.82 3.41 -19.45
C MET A 156 9.17 4.75 -18.79
N ASP A 157 9.12 5.85 -19.55
CA ASP A 157 9.36 7.21 -19.03
C ASP A 157 8.08 7.89 -18.55
N ASP A 158 6.92 7.21 -18.61
CA ASP A 158 5.66 7.75 -18.13
C ASP A 158 5.66 7.75 -16.59
N PRO A 159 5.26 8.84 -15.93
CA PRO A 159 5.21 8.90 -14.46
C PRO A 159 4.35 7.81 -13.82
N ARG A 160 3.39 7.25 -14.55
CA ARG A 160 2.55 6.14 -14.09
C ARG A 160 3.27 4.78 -14.10
N SER A 161 4.42 4.68 -14.79
CA SER A 161 5.31 3.52 -14.75
C SER A 161 6.49 3.70 -13.79
N ASP A 162 6.46 4.76 -12.98
CA ASP A 162 7.53 5.10 -12.06
C ASP A 162 7.71 4.01 -11.01
N ILE A 163 8.93 3.54 -10.86
CA ILE A 163 9.32 2.52 -9.88
C ILE A 163 9.08 2.99 -8.44
N THR A 164 9.03 4.31 -8.20
CA THR A 164 8.73 4.88 -6.87
C THR A 164 7.29 4.61 -6.41
N LEU A 165 6.39 4.22 -7.31
CA LEU A 165 5.05 3.72 -6.94
C LEU A 165 5.12 2.35 -6.26
N MET A 166 6.27 1.69 -6.28
CA MET A 166 6.50 0.42 -5.60
C MET A 166 7.25 0.69 -4.28
N PRO A 167 6.63 0.44 -3.12
CA PRO A 167 7.35 0.49 -1.86
C PRO A 167 8.45 -0.56 -1.82
N ASP A 168 9.57 -0.22 -1.17
CA ASP A 168 10.61 -1.19 -0.85
C ASP A 168 10.03 -2.21 0.14
N PHE A 169 9.72 -3.40 -0.33
CA PHE A 169 9.32 -4.51 0.53
C PHE A 169 10.56 -5.22 1.07
N PRO A 170 10.80 -5.22 2.38
CA PRO A 170 11.93 -5.94 2.96
C PRO A 170 11.83 -7.43 2.64
N GLY A 171 12.81 -7.96 1.93
CA GLY A 171 12.90 -9.40 1.64
C GLY A 171 12.44 -9.83 0.23
N MET A 172 12.21 -8.89 -0.67
CA MET A 172 12.09 -9.17 -2.11
C MET A 172 13.30 -8.65 -2.85
#